data_f8955bed8ec319e89cbae9629a9471a2
#
_entry.id   f8955bed8ec319e89cbae9629a9471a2
#
_cell.length_a   1.000
_cell.length_b   1.000
_cell.length_c   1.000
_cell.angle_alpha   90.00
_cell.angle_beta   90.00
_cell.angle_gamma   90.00
#
_symmetry.space_group_name_H-M   'P 1'
#
loop_
_entity.id
_entity.type
_entity.pdbx_description
1 polymer ?
#
loop_
_entity_poly.entity_id
_entity_poly.type
_entity_poly.pdbx_seq_one_letter_code
_entity_poly.pdbx_strand_id
1 'polypeptide(L)' 'MNDPLNGREIWVVWGGVFRDTSFAELEDGTEELHGPFPTMAAAEKVWLERMRRMVDIASHRLFVLRAQPVAAKG' A
#
# COMPACT_ATOMS: atom_id res chain seq x y z
N MET A 1 16.11 23.15 1.81
CA MET A 1 14.80 22.62 2.16
C MET A 1 14.96 21.27 2.84
N ASN A 2 14.30 21.05 3.96
CA ASN A 2 14.50 19.83 4.72
C ASN A 2 13.63 18.70 4.21
N ASP A 3 14.25 17.54 4.06
CA ASP A 3 13.54 16.32 3.75
C ASP A 3 13.09 15.68 5.08
N PRO A 4 11.79 15.65 5.40
CA PRO A 4 11.32 15.08 6.67
C PRO A 4 11.65 13.61 6.82
N LEU A 5 11.91 12.90 5.72
CA LEU A 5 12.31 11.50 5.77
C LEU A 5 13.81 11.34 6.00
N ASN A 6 14.56 12.43 5.88
CA ASN A 6 16.01 12.45 6.08
C ASN A 6 16.73 11.37 5.22
N GLY A 7 16.33 11.28 3.98
CA GLY A 7 16.89 10.32 3.02
C GLY A 7 16.39 8.90 3.16
N ARG A 8 15.54 8.62 4.15
CA ARG A 8 14.99 7.27 4.31
C ARG A 8 13.84 7.05 3.35
N GLU A 9 13.63 5.80 2.99
CA GLU A 9 12.47 5.40 2.22
C GLU A 9 11.41 4.85 3.15
N ILE A 10 10.16 5.13 2.84
CA ILE A 10 9.02 4.57 3.55
C ILE A 10 8.09 3.97 2.52
N TRP A 11 7.84 2.68 2.66
CA TRP A 11 6.99 1.92 1.76
C TRP A 11 5.82 1.33 2.53
N VAL A 12 4.68 1.23 1.87
CA VAL A 12 3.49 0.60 2.45
C VAL A 12 2.84 -0.29 1.42
N VAL A 13 2.05 -1.25 1.90
CA VAL A 13 1.18 -2.06 1.05
C VAL A 13 -0.25 -1.69 1.42
N TRP A 14 -1.03 -1.29 0.44
CA TRP A 14 -2.38 -0.79 0.67
C TRP A 14 -3.35 -1.31 -0.39
N GLY A 15 -4.56 -1.57 0.04
CA GLY A 15 -5.66 -1.92 -0.84
C GLY A 15 -6.76 -2.64 -0.08
N GLY A 16 -7.37 -3.61 -0.73
CA GLY A 16 -8.48 -4.36 -0.14
C GLY A 16 -9.31 -5.01 -1.22
N VAL A 17 -10.58 -5.25 -0.91
CA VAL A 17 -11.54 -5.74 -1.88
C VAL A 17 -12.23 -4.54 -2.51
N PHE A 18 -12.10 -4.40 -3.81
CA PHE A 18 -12.74 -3.32 -4.55
C PHE A 18 -14.12 -3.75 -5.04
N ARG A 19 -14.99 -2.79 -5.29
CA ARG A 19 -16.38 -3.08 -5.71
C ARG A 19 -16.42 -3.76 -7.07
N ASP A 20 -15.42 -3.47 -7.89
CA ASP A 20 -15.30 -4.11 -9.20
C ASP A 20 -13.82 -4.10 -9.63
N THR A 21 -13.55 -4.61 -10.80
CA THR A 21 -12.19 -4.73 -11.30
C THR A 21 -11.59 -3.43 -11.84
N SER A 22 -12.30 -2.30 -11.73
CA SER A 22 -11.70 -1.00 -12.03
C SER A 22 -10.76 -0.53 -10.92
N PHE A 23 -10.85 -1.16 -9.73
CA PHE A 23 -10.03 -0.83 -8.57
C PHE A 23 -10.11 0.63 -8.16
N ALA A 24 -11.32 1.20 -8.25
CA ALA A 24 -11.56 2.60 -7.93
C ALA A 24 -12.16 2.79 -6.53
N GLU A 25 -13.06 1.90 -6.09
CA GLU A 25 -13.73 2.02 -4.82
C GLU A 25 -13.60 0.73 -4.01
N LEU A 26 -13.16 0.88 -2.76
CA LEU A 26 -13.07 -0.23 -1.81
C LEU A 26 -14.44 -0.56 -1.23
N GLU A 27 -14.67 -1.85 -1.00
CA GLU A 27 -15.81 -2.27 -0.19
C GLU A 27 -15.53 -1.99 1.27
N ASP A 28 -16.58 -1.61 2.01
CA ASP A 28 -16.46 -1.25 3.41
C ASP A 28 -15.87 -2.38 4.23
N GLY A 29 -14.95 -2.02 5.12
CA GLY A 29 -14.35 -2.97 6.05
C GLY A 29 -13.28 -3.87 5.45
N THR A 30 -12.90 -3.67 4.19
CA THR A 30 -11.91 -4.53 3.56
C THR A 30 -10.54 -3.88 3.41
N GLU A 31 -10.42 -2.60 3.71
CA GLU A 31 -9.17 -1.88 3.53
C GLU A 31 -8.04 -2.47 4.38
N GLU A 32 -6.88 -2.66 3.76
CA GLU A 32 -5.68 -3.14 4.44
C GLU A 32 -4.56 -2.13 4.25
N LEU A 33 -3.77 -1.97 5.29
CA LEU A 33 -2.56 -1.18 5.22
C LEU A 33 -1.48 -1.90 6.02
N HIS A 34 -0.38 -2.19 5.37
CA HIS A 34 0.76 -2.87 5.98
C HIS A 34 2.00 -1.98 5.88
N GLY A 35 2.78 -1.97 6.92
CA GLY A 35 3.99 -1.19 6.98
C GLY A 35 3.98 -0.26 8.19
N PRO A 36 4.90 0.71 8.22
CA PRO A 36 5.84 1.07 7.15
C PRO A 36 7.00 0.10 7.01
N PHE A 37 7.53 0.02 5.78
CA PHE A 37 8.70 -0.80 5.48
C PHE A 37 9.85 0.10 5.03
N PRO A 38 11.10 -0.28 5.36
CA PRO A 38 12.25 0.56 5.00
C PRO A 38 12.69 0.41 3.55
N THR A 39 12.24 -0.63 2.86
CA THR A 39 12.63 -0.86 1.46
C THR A 39 11.43 -1.37 0.66
N MET A 40 11.51 -1.18 -0.66
CA MET A 40 10.52 -1.74 -1.57
C MET A 40 10.48 -3.27 -1.47
N ALA A 41 11.66 -3.89 -1.35
CA ALA A 41 11.75 -5.35 -1.27
C ALA A 41 10.98 -5.91 -0.07
N ALA A 42 11.07 -5.24 1.09
CA ALA A 42 10.34 -5.65 2.28
C ALA A 42 8.82 -5.52 2.07
N ALA A 43 8.40 -4.44 1.42
CA ALA A 43 6.98 -4.23 1.11
C ALA A 43 6.48 -5.27 0.09
N GLU A 44 7.26 -5.54 -0.95
CA GLU A 44 6.88 -6.52 -1.97
C GLU A 44 6.73 -7.93 -1.39
N LYS A 45 7.53 -8.27 -0.40
CA LYS A 45 7.43 -9.57 0.27
C LYS A 45 6.06 -9.74 0.92
N VAL A 46 5.60 -8.73 1.62
CA VAL A 46 4.29 -8.73 2.26
C VAL A 46 3.18 -8.72 1.21
N TRP A 47 3.34 -7.90 0.17
CA TRP A 47 2.40 -7.84 -0.94
C TRP A 47 2.20 -9.21 -1.58
N LEU A 48 3.29 -9.90 -1.89
CA LEU A 48 3.23 -11.21 -2.52
C LEU A 48 2.54 -12.24 -1.62
N GLU A 49 2.88 -12.24 -0.34
CA GLU A 49 2.30 -13.16 0.63
C GLU A 49 0.79 -12.97 0.76
N ARG A 50 0.37 -11.70 0.86
CA ARG A 50 -1.06 -11.37 0.96
C ARG A 50 -1.81 -11.69 -0.33
N MET A 51 -1.23 -11.37 -1.47
CA MET A 51 -1.89 -11.63 -2.76
C MET A 51 -2.08 -13.14 -2.99
N ARG A 52 -1.13 -13.95 -2.56
CA ARG A 52 -1.25 -15.40 -2.66
C ARG A 52 -2.43 -15.93 -1.85
N ARG A 53 -2.67 -15.37 -0.67
CA ARG A 53 -3.76 -15.80 0.21
C ARG A 53 -5.12 -15.40 -0.31
N MET A 54 -5.18 -14.33 -1.09
CA MET A 54 -6.44 -13.75 -1.55
C MET A 54 -6.71 -14.01 -3.03
N VAL A 55 -6.03 -15.00 -3.61
CA VAL A 55 -6.08 -15.26 -5.05
C VAL A 55 -7.48 -15.63 -5.54
N ASP A 56 -8.34 -16.17 -4.68
CA ASP A 56 -9.70 -16.56 -5.05
C ASP A 56 -10.67 -15.39 -5.12
N ILE A 57 -10.26 -14.21 -4.70
CA ILE A 57 -11.10 -13.02 -4.72
C ILE A 57 -10.60 -12.11 -5.85
N ALA A 58 -11.29 -12.13 -6.98
CA ALA A 58 -10.86 -11.45 -8.20
C ALA A 58 -10.73 -9.94 -8.02
N SER A 59 -11.55 -9.34 -7.17
CA SER A 59 -11.54 -7.89 -6.93
C SER A 59 -10.65 -7.47 -5.77
N HIS A 60 -9.95 -8.40 -5.14
CA HIS A 60 -8.94 -8.07 -4.14
C HIS A 60 -7.67 -7.59 -4.83
N ARG A 61 -7.16 -6.44 -4.41
CA ARG A 61 -5.94 -5.89 -4.97
C ARG A 61 -5.18 -5.11 -3.92
N LEU A 62 -3.88 -5.32 -3.88
CA LEU A 62 -2.97 -4.56 -3.04
C LEU A 62 -1.93 -3.86 -3.91
N PHE A 63 -1.52 -2.68 -3.48
CA PHE A 63 -0.54 -1.87 -4.18
C PHE A 63 0.65 -1.62 -3.27
N VAL A 64 1.84 -1.66 -3.84
CA VAL A 64 3.06 -1.26 -3.13
C VAL A 64 3.25 0.24 -3.43
N LEU A 65 3.25 1.04 -2.38
CA LEU A 65 3.32 2.49 -2.49
C LEU A 65 4.53 3.03 -1.75
N ARG A 66 5.18 4.00 -2.36
CA ARG A 66 6.24 4.75 -1.70
C ARG A 66 5.66 6.03 -1.13
N ALA A 67 5.87 6.24 0.15
CA ALA A 67 5.43 7.47 0.79
C ALA A 67 6.31 8.63 0.36
N GLN A 68 5.69 9.78 0.14
CA GLN A 68 6.41 11.00 -0.20
C GLN A 68 5.94 12.12 0.70
N PRO A 69 6.85 12.95 1.17
CA PRO A 69 6.45 14.09 1.98
C PRO A 69 5.64 15.09 1.15
N VAL A 70 4.59 15.60 1.76
CA VAL A 70 3.78 16.65 1.16
C VAL A 70 4.12 17.92 1.88
N ALA A 71 4.22 19.04 1.16
CA ALA A 71 4.49 20.31 1.75
C ALA A 71 3.38 20.66 2.74
N ALA A 72 3.76 20.85 4.01
CA ALA A 72 2.80 21.29 5.00
C ALA A 72 2.56 22.79 4.84
N LYS A 73 1.32 23.20 4.88
CA LYS A 73 0.97 24.62 4.95
C LYS A 73 0.88 24.97 6.41
N GLY A 74 1.90 25.66 6.85
CA GLY A 74 1.97 26.13 8.22
C GLY A 74 1.01 27.22 8.50
#